data_f6583dda5c10c8a5708449277e98d9e4
#
_entry.id   f6583dda5c10c8a5708449277e98d9e4
#
_cell.length_a   1.000
_cell.length_b   1.000
_cell.length_c   1.000
_cell.angle_alpha   90.00
_cell.angle_beta   90.00
_cell.angle_gamma   90.00
#
_symmetry.space_group_name_H-M   'P 1'
#
loop_
_entity.id
_entity.type
_entity.pdbx_description
1 polymer ?
#
loop_
_entity_poly.entity_id
_entity_poly.type
_entity_poly.pdbx_seq_one_letter_code
_entity_poly.pdbx_strand_id
1 'polypeptide(L)'
;MNIPFLSLKDVTAKYKDEIHEAVLRVVDSGWYLQGKENEQFEQHYAEYIGIKHCIGCANGLDALIWIFRAYIELGVMQPGDEVIVPANTYIATILAITENGLVPVLVEPRKDTLQIDDSLIEERITERTKAICIVHLYGRLACTQHILDLCEKYGLKLIEDNAQAHGCTMPIANSQSPIATKRTGSLGDAAGHSFYPGKNLGALGDGGAVTTDDDELAAAIRALANYGSQKKYVFKYTGRNSRLDEIQAAVLDVKLRHLDEDLKARQAIAAYYYDNINNPLITLPKRLPDTENVYHLFPILVGNGQLAIGDRRDQLQKYLEENGVGTVIHYPIPPHLQECYQNFPFRGLGGLPITEMLADCELSLPISPTMTIEEAKEVVKLINSWKFKG
;
A
#
# COMPACT_ATOMS: atom_id res chain seq x y z
N MET A 1 22.45 -20.15 7.10
CA MET A 1 22.19 -18.71 7.43
C MET A 1 20.72 -18.61 7.72
N ASN A 2 20.28 -17.81 8.68
CA ASN A 2 18.85 -17.60 8.92
C ASN A 2 18.47 -16.20 8.42
N ILE A 3 17.71 -16.13 7.34
CA ILE A 3 17.31 -14.90 6.65
C ILE A 3 15.80 -14.76 6.85
N PRO A 4 15.33 -13.97 7.84
CA PRO A 4 13.91 -13.77 8.05
C PRO A 4 13.30 -12.99 6.88
N PHE A 5 12.00 -13.16 6.64
CA PHE A 5 11.28 -12.33 5.66
C PHE A 5 11.40 -10.82 5.98
N LEU A 6 11.27 -10.46 7.24
CA LEU A 6 11.47 -9.12 7.77
C LEU A 6 11.83 -9.21 9.27
N SER A 7 12.88 -8.52 9.70
CA SER A 7 13.24 -8.36 11.11
C SER A 7 12.86 -6.96 11.61
N LEU A 8 11.69 -6.82 12.23
CA LEU A 8 11.28 -5.55 12.85
C LEU A 8 12.24 -5.10 13.96
N LYS A 9 12.87 -6.07 14.66
CA LYS A 9 13.89 -5.79 15.66
C LYS A 9 15.08 -5.04 15.06
N ASP A 10 15.59 -5.50 13.91
CA ASP A 10 16.78 -4.91 13.29
C ASP A 10 16.44 -3.58 12.63
N VAL A 11 15.26 -3.46 11.99
CA VAL A 11 14.77 -2.18 11.46
C VAL A 11 14.64 -1.12 12.55
N THR A 12 14.10 -1.50 13.72
CA THR A 12 13.98 -0.57 14.86
C THR A 12 15.35 -0.25 15.45
N ALA A 13 16.25 -1.24 15.54
CA ALA A 13 17.60 -1.06 16.10
C ALA A 13 18.45 -0.07 15.29
N LYS A 14 18.18 0.07 13.98
CA LYS A 14 18.89 1.02 13.10
C LYS A 14 18.82 2.47 13.60
N TYR A 15 17.69 2.86 14.21
CA TYR A 15 17.44 4.22 14.70
C TYR A 15 17.09 4.24 16.20
N LYS A 16 17.63 3.27 16.96
CA LYS A 16 17.24 2.99 18.33
C LYS A 16 17.30 4.21 19.23
N ASP A 17 18.40 4.95 19.20
CA ASP A 17 18.61 6.05 20.15
C ASP A 17 17.66 7.22 19.87
N GLU A 18 17.44 7.58 18.61
CA GLU A 18 16.46 8.61 18.22
C GLU A 18 15.03 8.19 18.56
N ILE A 19 14.68 6.92 18.35
CA ILE A 19 13.36 6.37 18.71
C ILE A 19 13.15 6.39 20.22
N HIS A 20 14.16 6.01 21.01
CA HIS A 20 14.08 6.04 22.49
C HIS A 20 13.88 7.47 22.99
N GLU A 21 14.64 8.44 22.44
CA GLU A 21 14.48 9.86 22.80
C GLU A 21 13.07 10.37 22.47
N ALA A 22 12.54 10.05 21.28
CA ALA A 22 11.22 10.45 20.85
C ALA A 22 10.11 9.86 21.77
N VAL A 23 10.20 8.56 22.09
CA VAL A 23 9.23 7.90 22.98
C VAL A 23 9.30 8.47 24.40
N LEU A 24 10.50 8.68 24.96
CA LEU A 24 10.65 9.27 26.29
C LEU A 24 10.08 10.69 26.36
N ARG A 25 10.29 11.50 25.31
CA ARG A 25 9.71 12.85 25.22
C ARG A 25 8.19 12.84 25.33
N VAL A 26 7.51 11.88 24.68
CA VAL A 26 6.06 11.73 24.81
C VAL A 26 5.66 11.28 26.21
N VAL A 27 6.34 10.27 26.77
CA VAL A 27 6.05 9.74 28.12
C VAL A 27 6.20 10.84 29.18
N ASP A 28 7.29 11.62 29.11
CA ASP A 28 7.58 12.70 30.08
C ASP A 28 6.59 13.86 29.91
N SER A 29 6.02 14.09 28.73
CA SER A 29 5.00 15.11 28.51
C SER A 29 3.65 14.79 29.15
N GLY A 30 3.32 13.50 29.33
CA GLY A 30 2.01 13.05 29.78
C GLY A 30 0.88 13.31 28.77
N TRP A 31 1.20 13.73 27.53
CA TRP A 31 0.22 14.01 26.49
C TRP A 31 0.30 12.92 25.42
N TYR A 32 -0.77 12.14 25.24
CA TYR A 32 -0.72 10.90 24.46
C TYR A 32 -1.56 10.90 23.19
N LEU A 33 -2.44 11.91 22.98
CA LEU A 33 -3.33 11.98 21.82
C LEU A 33 -3.49 13.43 21.32
N GLN A 34 -3.46 13.62 20.00
CA GLN A 34 -3.74 14.89 19.35
C GLN A 34 -2.94 16.07 19.92
N GLY A 35 -1.64 15.87 20.11
CA GLY A 35 -0.70 16.87 20.60
C GLY A 35 0.37 17.21 19.58
N LYS A 36 1.52 17.69 20.08
CA LYS A 36 2.60 18.24 19.25
C LYS A 36 3.26 17.25 18.33
N GLU A 37 3.42 15.99 18.74
CA GLU A 37 4.07 14.98 17.90
C GLU A 37 3.20 14.63 16.71
N ASN A 38 1.87 14.57 16.89
CA ASN A 38 0.92 14.41 15.78
C ASN A 38 0.96 15.61 14.83
N GLU A 39 0.88 16.84 15.34
CA GLU A 39 0.94 18.05 14.53
C GLU A 39 2.23 18.12 13.72
N GLN A 40 3.36 17.79 14.32
CA GLN A 40 4.67 17.82 13.70
C GLN A 40 4.79 16.74 12.62
N PHE A 41 4.39 15.51 12.93
CA PHE A 41 4.41 14.41 11.97
C PHE A 41 3.47 14.67 10.78
N GLU A 42 2.24 15.13 11.03
CA GLU A 42 1.27 15.49 9.98
C GLU A 42 1.86 16.56 9.06
N GLN A 43 2.50 17.59 9.61
CA GLN A 43 3.15 18.63 8.82
C GLN A 43 4.32 18.08 7.99
N HIS A 44 5.26 17.37 8.61
CA HIS A 44 6.45 16.85 7.93
C HIS A 44 6.08 15.81 6.85
N TYR A 45 5.04 14.99 7.13
CA TYR A 45 4.58 14.01 6.14
C TYR A 45 3.86 14.67 4.98
N ALA A 46 3.04 15.69 5.21
CA ALA A 46 2.42 16.48 4.15
C ALA A 46 3.49 17.17 3.28
N GLU A 47 4.52 17.76 3.89
CA GLU A 47 5.66 18.35 3.18
C GLU A 47 6.43 17.28 2.36
N TYR A 48 6.68 16.11 2.94
CA TYR A 48 7.35 15.00 2.27
C TYR A 48 6.57 14.50 1.05
N ILE A 49 5.26 14.35 1.17
CA ILE A 49 4.37 13.95 0.07
C ILE A 49 4.23 15.08 -0.97
N GLY A 50 4.31 16.33 -0.55
CA GLY A 50 4.07 17.51 -1.39
C GLY A 50 2.59 17.83 -1.57
N ILE A 51 1.82 17.75 -0.46
CA ILE A 51 0.37 17.95 -0.39
C ILE A 51 0.02 18.88 0.78
N LYS A 52 -1.19 19.44 0.79
CA LYS A 52 -1.60 20.45 1.77
C LYS A 52 -1.94 19.85 3.15
N HIS A 53 -2.64 18.72 3.18
CA HIS A 53 -3.14 18.12 4.41
C HIS A 53 -2.64 16.69 4.60
N CYS A 54 -2.25 16.38 5.82
CA CYS A 54 -2.13 15.03 6.36
C CYS A 54 -2.97 14.93 7.63
N ILE A 55 -3.77 13.89 7.75
CA ILE A 55 -4.64 13.64 8.91
C ILE A 55 -4.32 12.27 9.46
N GLY A 56 -3.68 12.21 10.64
CA GLY A 56 -3.37 10.97 11.33
C GLY A 56 -4.62 10.24 11.80
N CYS A 57 -4.65 8.92 11.60
CA CYS A 57 -5.73 8.04 12.03
C CYS A 57 -5.18 6.71 12.58
N ALA A 58 -6.07 5.84 13.08
CA ALA A 58 -5.68 4.64 13.81
C ALA A 58 -4.90 3.63 12.96
N ASN A 59 -5.23 3.49 11.68
CA ASN A 59 -4.59 2.52 10.77
C ASN A 59 -4.94 2.81 9.31
N GLY A 60 -4.32 2.06 8.38
CA GLY A 60 -4.54 2.26 6.94
C GLY A 60 -5.93 1.88 6.43
N LEU A 61 -6.60 0.91 7.05
CA LEU A 61 -7.99 0.58 6.71
C LEU A 61 -8.92 1.74 7.07
N ASP A 62 -8.79 2.27 8.27
CA ASP A 62 -9.56 3.45 8.71
C ASP A 62 -9.28 4.66 7.81
N ALA A 63 -8.04 4.86 7.35
CA ALA A 63 -7.72 5.94 6.41
C ALA A 63 -8.59 5.88 5.15
N LEU A 64 -8.71 4.71 4.53
CA LEU A 64 -9.57 4.51 3.35
C LEU A 64 -11.06 4.61 3.68
N ILE A 65 -11.50 4.04 4.82
CA ILE A 65 -12.89 4.15 5.29
C ILE A 65 -13.28 5.62 5.43
N TRP A 66 -12.41 6.45 6.03
CA TRP A 66 -12.73 7.86 6.25
C TRP A 66 -12.73 8.68 4.96
N ILE A 67 -11.94 8.34 3.96
CA ILE A 67 -12.03 8.97 2.63
C ILE A 67 -13.42 8.74 2.03
N PHE A 68 -13.85 7.50 1.93
CA PHE A 68 -15.17 7.17 1.36
C PHE A 68 -16.32 7.74 2.20
N ARG A 69 -16.23 7.61 3.53
CA ARG A 69 -17.22 8.14 4.43
C ARG A 69 -17.35 9.65 4.32
N ALA A 70 -16.26 10.39 4.25
CA ALA A 70 -16.26 11.83 4.09
C ALA A 70 -16.89 12.25 2.76
N TYR A 71 -16.60 11.56 1.65
CA TYR A 71 -17.27 11.82 0.38
C TYR A 71 -18.79 11.58 0.44
N ILE A 72 -19.26 10.60 1.21
CA ILE A 72 -20.70 10.38 1.45
C ILE A 72 -21.29 11.53 2.27
N GLU A 73 -20.64 11.93 3.36
CA GLU A 73 -21.13 13.03 4.21
C GLU A 73 -21.12 14.40 3.49
N LEU A 74 -20.24 14.58 2.49
CA LEU A 74 -20.16 15.76 1.63
C LEU A 74 -21.10 15.70 0.41
N GLY A 75 -21.83 14.60 0.23
CA GLY A 75 -22.79 14.43 -0.88
C GLY A 75 -22.14 14.15 -2.24
N VAL A 76 -20.85 13.78 -2.27
CA VAL A 76 -20.13 13.40 -3.50
C VAL A 76 -20.47 11.96 -3.91
N MET A 77 -20.69 11.10 -2.93
CA MET A 77 -21.07 9.69 -3.10
C MET A 77 -22.27 9.35 -2.24
N GLN A 78 -22.92 8.23 -2.55
CA GLN A 78 -23.99 7.65 -1.75
C GLN A 78 -23.90 6.12 -1.72
N PRO A 79 -24.48 5.44 -0.72
CA PRO A 79 -24.54 3.97 -0.71
C PRO A 79 -25.12 3.42 -2.03
N GLY A 80 -24.46 2.39 -2.57
CA GLY A 80 -24.78 1.80 -3.87
C GLY A 80 -24.00 2.38 -5.04
N ASP A 81 -23.28 3.49 -4.86
CA ASP A 81 -22.34 3.99 -5.86
C ASP A 81 -21.14 3.04 -6.02
N GLU A 82 -20.52 3.07 -7.20
CA GLU A 82 -19.49 2.13 -7.61
C GLU A 82 -18.10 2.75 -7.51
N VAL A 83 -17.16 1.92 -7.04
CA VAL A 83 -15.73 2.24 -6.98
C VAL A 83 -14.96 1.19 -7.75
N ILE A 84 -14.27 1.60 -8.82
CA ILE A 84 -13.37 0.72 -9.59
C ILE A 84 -12.10 0.47 -8.78
N VAL A 85 -11.67 -0.81 -8.67
CA VAL A 85 -10.56 -1.21 -7.80
C VAL A 85 -9.86 -2.45 -8.37
N PRO A 86 -8.51 -2.62 -8.21
CA PRO A 86 -7.83 -3.83 -8.65
C PRO A 86 -8.29 -5.06 -7.88
N ALA A 87 -8.51 -6.16 -8.60
CA ALA A 87 -9.00 -7.42 -8.04
C ALA A 87 -7.96 -8.15 -7.16
N ASN A 88 -6.67 -7.92 -7.37
CA ASN A 88 -5.56 -8.55 -6.64
C ASN A 88 -5.08 -7.76 -5.40
N THR A 89 -5.88 -6.81 -4.93
CA THR A 89 -5.50 -5.97 -3.77
C THR A 89 -5.57 -6.76 -2.45
N TYR A 90 -4.99 -6.17 -1.39
CA TYR A 90 -5.26 -6.60 -0.01
C TYR A 90 -6.71 -6.31 0.34
N ILE A 91 -7.31 -7.21 1.14
CA ILE A 91 -8.74 -7.14 1.50
C ILE A 91 -9.17 -5.79 2.11
N ALA A 92 -8.25 -5.06 2.77
CA ALA A 92 -8.55 -3.78 3.41
C ALA A 92 -9.14 -2.75 2.43
N THR A 93 -8.63 -2.68 1.19
CA THR A 93 -9.17 -1.78 0.17
C THR A 93 -10.65 -2.09 -0.14
N ILE A 94 -10.99 -3.37 -0.25
CA ILE A 94 -12.35 -3.82 -0.50
C ILE A 94 -13.26 -3.58 0.72
N LEU A 95 -12.76 -3.88 1.93
CA LEU A 95 -13.48 -3.61 3.18
C LEU A 95 -13.83 -2.13 3.33
N ALA A 96 -12.91 -1.23 3.01
CA ALA A 96 -13.15 0.21 3.10
C ALA A 96 -14.31 0.68 2.20
N ILE A 97 -14.43 0.10 1.01
CA ILE A 97 -15.52 0.38 0.06
C ILE A 97 -16.83 -0.20 0.60
N THR A 98 -16.84 -1.49 0.95
CA THR A 98 -18.07 -2.20 1.33
C THR A 98 -18.62 -1.78 2.69
N GLU A 99 -17.79 -1.40 3.65
CA GLU A 99 -18.21 -0.87 4.96
C GLU A 99 -18.96 0.46 4.83
N ASN A 100 -18.71 1.22 3.78
CA ASN A 100 -19.42 2.45 3.45
C ASN A 100 -20.68 2.21 2.59
N GLY A 101 -21.05 0.95 2.32
CA GLY A 101 -22.19 0.60 1.49
C GLY A 101 -21.96 0.88 0.00
N LEU A 102 -20.72 1.14 -0.41
CA LEU A 102 -20.32 1.29 -1.81
C LEU A 102 -20.09 -0.08 -2.46
N VAL A 103 -20.08 -0.13 -3.78
CA VAL A 103 -19.96 -1.35 -4.56
C VAL A 103 -18.60 -1.40 -5.26
N PRO A 104 -17.69 -2.30 -4.86
CA PRO A 104 -16.44 -2.48 -5.59
C PRO A 104 -16.67 -3.11 -6.97
N VAL A 105 -16.10 -2.47 -7.99
CA VAL A 105 -16.04 -2.97 -9.37
C VAL A 105 -14.62 -3.48 -9.62
N LEU A 106 -14.49 -4.80 -9.66
CA LEU A 106 -13.18 -5.45 -9.74
C LEU A 106 -12.63 -5.42 -11.18
N VAL A 107 -11.37 -4.99 -11.30
CA VAL A 107 -10.62 -4.96 -12.56
C VAL A 107 -9.35 -5.81 -12.40
N GLU A 108 -9.10 -6.66 -13.41
CA GLU A 108 -7.90 -7.50 -13.45
C GLU A 108 -6.61 -6.67 -13.41
N PRO A 109 -5.55 -7.20 -12.80
CA PRO A 109 -4.21 -6.62 -12.94
C PRO A 109 -3.54 -7.05 -14.23
N ARG A 110 -2.53 -6.30 -14.64
CA ARG A 110 -1.57 -6.72 -15.68
C ARG A 110 -0.59 -7.74 -15.10
N LYS A 111 -0.30 -8.80 -15.86
CA LYS A 111 0.65 -9.86 -15.43
C LYS A 111 2.08 -9.35 -15.29
N ASP A 112 2.48 -8.37 -16.07
CA ASP A 112 3.85 -7.87 -16.13
C ASP A 112 4.15 -6.85 -15.00
N THR A 113 3.17 -5.99 -14.66
CA THR A 113 3.34 -4.98 -13.63
C THR A 113 2.73 -5.35 -12.29
N LEU A 114 1.76 -6.27 -12.27
CA LEU A 114 0.93 -6.66 -11.11
C LEU A 114 0.02 -5.53 -10.61
N GLN A 115 -0.06 -4.43 -11.36
CA GLN A 115 -0.92 -3.28 -11.07
C GLN A 115 -2.22 -3.39 -11.89
N ILE A 116 -3.27 -2.64 -11.49
CA ILE A 116 -4.54 -2.59 -12.22
C ILE A 116 -4.31 -2.39 -13.72
N ASP A 117 -5.00 -3.17 -14.56
CA ASP A 117 -4.96 -2.98 -16.01
C ASP A 117 -5.85 -1.79 -16.39
N ASP A 118 -5.23 -0.66 -16.62
CA ASP A 118 -5.91 0.60 -16.95
C ASP A 118 -6.68 0.53 -18.28
N SER A 119 -6.29 -0.35 -19.18
CA SER A 119 -7.01 -0.56 -20.45
C SER A 119 -8.40 -1.20 -20.28
N LEU A 120 -8.66 -1.83 -19.13
CA LEU A 120 -9.93 -2.48 -18.81
C LEU A 120 -10.88 -1.60 -17.98
N ILE A 121 -10.42 -0.40 -17.56
CA ILE A 121 -11.18 0.45 -16.66
C ILE A 121 -12.39 1.08 -17.36
N GLU A 122 -12.20 1.65 -18.55
CA GLU A 122 -13.21 2.47 -19.22
C GLU A 122 -14.52 1.69 -19.49
N GLU A 123 -14.42 0.43 -19.89
CA GLU A 123 -15.58 -0.45 -20.15
C GLU A 123 -16.39 -0.79 -18.87
N ARG A 124 -15.83 -0.54 -17.70
CA ARG A 124 -16.47 -0.80 -16.41
C ARG A 124 -17.18 0.43 -15.84
N ILE A 125 -16.94 1.61 -16.41
CA ILE A 125 -17.54 2.87 -15.96
C ILE A 125 -19.04 2.89 -16.28
N THR A 126 -19.86 3.28 -15.30
CA THR A 126 -21.30 3.48 -15.43
C THR A 126 -21.71 4.82 -14.80
N GLU A 127 -22.95 5.20 -14.89
CA GLU A 127 -23.51 6.41 -14.22
C GLU A 127 -23.36 6.36 -12.68
N ARG A 128 -23.27 5.16 -12.11
CA ARG A 128 -23.05 4.95 -10.68
C ARG A 128 -21.58 4.98 -10.26
N THR A 129 -20.65 4.89 -11.20
CA THR A 129 -19.23 4.97 -10.88
C THR A 129 -18.88 6.38 -10.41
N LYS A 130 -18.29 6.49 -9.21
CA LYS A 130 -17.92 7.78 -8.60
C LYS A 130 -16.42 7.90 -8.34
N ALA A 131 -15.71 6.77 -8.29
CA ALA A 131 -14.28 6.78 -8.05
C ALA A 131 -13.56 5.64 -8.74
N ILE A 132 -12.27 5.87 -8.98
CA ILE A 132 -11.25 4.85 -9.21
C ILE A 132 -10.36 4.83 -7.97
N CYS A 133 -10.28 3.68 -7.29
CA CYS A 133 -9.37 3.47 -6.17
C CYS A 133 -8.19 2.61 -6.65
N ILE A 134 -7.08 3.24 -6.97
CA ILE A 134 -5.85 2.51 -7.33
C ILE A 134 -5.10 2.06 -6.09
N VAL A 135 -4.36 0.97 -6.21
CA VAL A 135 -3.51 0.45 -5.14
C VAL A 135 -2.08 0.37 -5.66
N HIS A 136 -1.17 1.05 -5.00
CA HIS A 136 0.26 0.98 -5.31
C HIS A 136 0.86 -0.30 -4.70
N LEU A 137 0.35 -1.45 -5.16
CA LEU A 137 0.63 -2.76 -4.60
C LEU A 137 2.12 -3.12 -4.70
N TYR A 138 2.66 -3.72 -3.65
CA TYR A 138 4.08 -4.08 -3.51
C TYR A 138 5.06 -2.88 -3.46
N GLY A 139 4.53 -1.65 -3.43
CA GLY A 139 5.33 -0.42 -3.50
C GLY A 139 5.60 0.06 -4.92
N ARG A 140 4.86 -0.44 -5.91
CA ARG A 140 4.99 -0.12 -7.34
C ARG A 140 3.97 0.92 -7.76
N LEU A 141 4.38 1.87 -8.59
CA LEU A 141 3.48 2.88 -9.15
C LEU A 141 2.34 2.21 -9.94
N ALA A 142 1.09 2.50 -9.54
CA ALA A 142 -0.12 2.04 -10.22
C ALA A 142 -0.79 3.13 -11.06
N CYS A 143 -0.56 4.40 -10.72
CA CYS A 143 -1.13 5.53 -11.44
C CYS A 143 -0.51 5.65 -12.84
N THR A 144 -1.36 5.82 -13.86
CA THR A 144 -0.96 6.09 -15.24
C THR A 144 -1.63 7.36 -15.73
N GLN A 145 -1.09 7.98 -16.78
CA GLN A 145 -1.75 9.12 -17.40
C GLN A 145 -3.15 8.77 -17.88
N HIS A 146 -3.35 7.54 -18.40
CA HIS A 146 -4.66 7.08 -18.84
C HIS A 146 -5.70 7.06 -17.72
N ILE A 147 -5.32 6.66 -16.49
CA ILE A 147 -6.23 6.72 -15.32
C ILE A 147 -6.60 8.17 -14.99
N LEU A 148 -5.63 9.09 -15.02
CA LEU A 148 -5.89 10.52 -14.81
C LEU A 148 -6.86 11.08 -15.86
N ASP A 149 -6.64 10.75 -17.13
CA ASP A 149 -7.49 11.18 -18.25
C ASP A 149 -8.93 10.63 -18.12
N LEU A 150 -9.08 9.39 -17.65
CA LEU A 150 -10.40 8.79 -17.37
C LEU A 150 -11.11 9.51 -16.20
N CYS A 151 -10.40 9.82 -15.13
CA CYS A 151 -10.97 10.57 -14.01
C CYS A 151 -11.45 11.96 -14.46
N GLU A 152 -10.64 12.67 -15.24
CA GLU A 152 -11.04 13.98 -15.79
C GLU A 152 -12.25 13.85 -16.75
N LYS A 153 -12.20 12.90 -17.69
CA LYS A 153 -13.24 12.68 -18.70
C LYS A 153 -14.61 12.38 -18.10
N TYR A 154 -14.65 11.57 -17.04
CA TYR A 154 -15.90 11.09 -16.44
C TYR A 154 -16.25 11.78 -15.11
N GLY A 155 -15.43 12.74 -14.65
CA GLY A 155 -15.63 13.44 -13.39
C GLY A 155 -15.54 12.53 -12.16
N LEU A 156 -14.63 11.51 -12.21
CA LEU A 156 -14.44 10.54 -11.15
C LEU A 156 -13.40 11.00 -10.14
N LYS A 157 -13.57 10.64 -8.88
CA LYS A 157 -12.54 10.81 -7.85
C LYS A 157 -11.45 9.77 -8.03
N LEU A 158 -10.18 10.22 -7.98
CA LEU A 158 -9.04 9.32 -7.90
C LEU A 158 -8.63 9.16 -6.43
N ILE A 159 -8.72 7.95 -5.91
CA ILE A 159 -8.31 7.59 -4.56
C ILE A 159 -7.10 6.67 -4.65
N GLU A 160 -6.06 6.97 -3.87
CA GLU A 160 -4.86 6.14 -3.79
C GLU A 160 -4.86 5.30 -2.50
N ASP A 161 -4.79 3.98 -2.61
CA ASP A 161 -4.30 3.15 -1.53
C ASP A 161 -2.76 3.14 -1.59
N ASN A 162 -2.18 4.01 -0.78
CA ASN A 162 -0.73 4.22 -0.70
C ASN A 162 -0.08 3.44 0.47
N ALA A 163 -0.77 2.44 1.01
CA ALA A 163 -0.32 1.68 2.19
C ALA A 163 1.02 0.96 1.99
N GLN A 164 1.49 0.77 0.76
CA GLN A 164 2.71 0.05 0.44
C GLN A 164 3.75 0.90 -0.33
N ALA A 165 3.46 2.17 -0.63
CA ALA A 165 4.27 2.93 -1.59
C ALA A 165 4.83 4.26 -1.04
N HIS A 166 5.13 4.30 0.26
CA HIS A 166 5.74 5.48 0.89
C HIS A 166 7.06 5.85 0.18
N GLY A 167 7.10 7.04 -0.43
CA GLY A 167 8.26 7.56 -1.17
C GLY A 167 8.31 7.20 -2.66
N CYS A 168 7.37 6.40 -3.17
CA CYS A 168 7.23 6.15 -4.60
C CYS A 168 6.84 7.43 -5.34
N THR A 169 7.28 7.57 -6.61
CA THR A 169 7.02 8.78 -7.39
C THR A 169 6.50 8.44 -8.78
N MET A 170 5.75 9.38 -9.36
CA MET A 170 5.31 9.39 -10.75
C MET A 170 6.02 10.51 -11.50
N PRO A 171 6.61 10.27 -12.69
CA PRO A 171 7.15 11.33 -13.52
C PRO A 171 6.02 12.25 -14.02
N ILE A 172 6.26 13.58 -14.02
CA ILE A 172 5.31 14.56 -14.52
C ILE A 172 5.50 14.69 -16.03
N ALA A 173 4.49 14.30 -16.80
CA ALA A 173 4.48 14.50 -18.25
C ALA A 173 4.52 16.00 -18.59
N ASN A 174 5.28 16.34 -19.65
CA ASN A 174 5.41 17.71 -20.17
C ASN A 174 6.02 18.75 -19.20
N SER A 175 6.67 18.32 -18.13
CA SER A 175 7.45 19.22 -17.29
C SER A 175 8.65 19.81 -18.08
N GLN A 176 8.94 21.10 -17.89
CA GLN A 176 10.16 21.72 -18.43
C GLN A 176 11.44 21.18 -17.78
N SER A 177 11.29 20.47 -16.65
CA SER A 177 12.38 19.75 -15.97
C SER A 177 12.27 18.26 -16.26
N PRO A 178 13.32 17.63 -16.82
CA PRO A 178 13.31 16.19 -17.10
C PRO A 178 13.26 15.31 -15.82
N ILE A 179 13.27 15.91 -14.63
CA ILE A 179 13.34 15.23 -13.33
C ILE A 179 12.12 15.58 -12.46
N ALA A 180 11.13 16.31 -12.99
CA ALA A 180 9.96 16.64 -12.17
C ALA A 180 9.12 15.40 -11.92
N THR A 181 8.93 15.10 -10.64
CA THR A 181 8.12 13.96 -10.16
C THR A 181 7.12 14.43 -9.11
N LYS A 182 6.03 13.69 -8.97
CA LYS A 182 5.05 13.83 -7.88
C LYS A 182 5.08 12.54 -7.03
N ARG A 183 5.04 12.63 -5.71
CA ARG A 183 4.98 11.43 -4.87
C ARG A 183 3.58 10.81 -4.88
N THR A 184 3.52 9.48 -4.83
CA THR A 184 2.27 8.77 -4.54
C THR A 184 1.72 9.23 -3.19
N GLY A 185 0.41 9.32 -3.09
CA GLY A 185 -0.25 9.98 -1.97
C GLY A 185 -0.62 11.44 -2.24
N SER A 186 -0.20 11.98 -3.40
CA SER A 186 -0.62 13.30 -3.89
C SER A 186 -1.03 13.29 -5.36
N LEU A 187 -1.17 12.11 -5.98
CA LEU A 187 -1.50 12.00 -7.40
C LEU A 187 -3.00 12.17 -7.65
N GLY A 188 -3.82 11.68 -6.72
CA GLY A 188 -5.28 11.74 -6.77
C GLY A 188 -5.89 12.83 -5.88
N ASP A 189 -7.22 12.74 -5.69
CA ASP A 189 -7.99 13.63 -4.80
C ASP A 189 -7.71 13.37 -3.33
N ALA A 190 -7.45 12.10 -2.95
CA ALA A 190 -7.10 11.68 -1.60
C ALA A 190 -6.32 10.36 -1.60
N ALA A 191 -5.51 10.14 -0.57
CA ALA A 191 -4.80 8.88 -0.38
C ALA A 191 -4.88 8.37 1.05
N GLY A 192 -5.02 7.04 1.20
CA GLY A 192 -4.90 6.33 2.46
C GLY A 192 -3.51 5.74 2.65
N HIS A 193 -2.93 5.94 3.83
CA HIS A 193 -1.60 5.46 4.20
C HIS A 193 -1.69 4.53 5.39
N SER A 194 -0.89 3.46 5.39
CA SER A 194 -0.75 2.53 6.52
C SER A 194 0.64 2.63 7.10
N PHE A 195 0.73 2.80 8.41
CA PHE A 195 1.98 2.78 9.15
C PHE A 195 2.11 1.50 9.99
N TYR A 196 1.45 0.40 9.59
CA TYR A 196 1.67 -0.91 10.21
C TYR A 196 3.18 -1.20 10.31
N PRO A 197 3.70 -1.82 11.40
CA PRO A 197 5.13 -1.94 11.67
C PRO A 197 5.99 -2.48 10.52
N GLY A 198 5.42 -3.36 9.67
CA GLY A 198 6.10 -3.95 8.51
C GLY A 198 6.18 -3.04 7.29
N LYS A 199 5.54 -1.85 7.29
CA LYS A 199 5.58 -0.92 6.16
C LYS A 199 6.94 -0.21 6.05
N ASN A 200 7.25 0.32 4.86
CA ASN A 200 8.50 1.06 4.63
C ASN A 200 8.64 2.23 5.61
N LEU A 201 7.53 2.92 5.90
CA LEU A 201 7.40 3.85 7.01
C LEU A 201 6.46 3.20 8.04
N GLY A 202 7.01 2.46 9.00
CA GLY A 202 6.25 1.68 9.99
C GLY A 202 6.38 2.23 11.40
N ALA A 203 5.25 2.36 12.11
CA ALA A 203 5.16 2.68 13.53
C ALA A 203 5.62 1.50 14.42
N LEU A 204 5.52 1.64 15.72
CA LEU A 204 5.71 0.54 16.70
C LEU A 204 4.39 -0.14 17.11
N GLY A 205 3.34 0.09 16.35
CA GLY A 205 1.99 -0.46 16.49
C GLY A 205 1.17 -0.06 15.27
N ASP A 206 -0.15 -0.03 15.40
CA ASP A 206 -0.99 0.47 14.31
C ASP A 206 -0.84 1.98 14.13
N GLY A 207 -1.01 2.43 12.90
CA GLY A 207 -1.01 3.82 12.51
C GLY A 207 -1.46 3.96 11.05
N GLY A 208 -2.00 5.11 10.72
CA GLY A 208 -2.39 5.47 9.37
C GLY A 208 -2.53 6.98 9.21
N ALA A 209 -2.71 7.42 7.98
CA ALA A 209 -3.06 8.81 7.68
C ALA A 209 -3.85 8.90 6.39
N VAL A 210 -4.55 10.01 6.24
CA VAL A 210 -5.12 10.46 4.95
C VAL A 210 -4.35 11.69 4.48
N THR A 211 -4.03 11.75 3.20
CA THR A 211 -3.49 12.96 2.56
C THR A 211 -4.44 13.49 1.48
N THR A 212 -4.59 14.82 1.38
CA THR A 212 -5.44 15.49 0.39
C THR A 212 -5.09 16.98 0.29
N ASP A 213 -5.41 17.60 -0.85
CA ASP A 213 -5.36 19.06 -1.03
C ASP A 213 -6.73 19.74 -0.73
N ASP A 214 -7.79 18.94 -0.55
CA ASP A 214 -9.17 19.41 -0.34
C ASP A 214 -9.42 19.77 1.13
N ASP A 215 -9.69 21.05 1.39
CA ASP A 215 -9.93 21.58 2.74
C ASP A 215 -11.20 21.02 3.40
N GLU A 216 -12.27 20.84 2.61
CA GLU A 216 -13.55 20.34 3.12
C GLU A 216 -13.45 18.84 3.46
N LEU A 217 -12.80 18.07 2.58
CA LEU A 217 -12.53 16.66 2.80
C LEU A 217 -11.65 16.47 4.05
N ALA A 218 -10.56 17.22 4.17
CA ALA A 218 -9.66 17.16 5.33
C ALA A 218 -10.39 17.47 6.65
N ALA A 219 -11.23 18.51 6.65
CA ALA A 219 -12.02 18.88 7.84
C ALA A 219 -13.06 17.81 8.19
N ALA A 220 -13.72 17.20 7.20
CA ALA A 220 -14.67 16.13 7.41
C ALA A 220 -14.00 14.87 7.97
N ILE A 221 -12.86 14.46 7.40
CA ILE A 221 -12.08 13.31 7.87
C ILE A 221 -11.59 13.51 9.31
N ARG A 222 -11.03 14.69 9.63
CA ARG A 222 -10.56 15.00 10.98
C ARG A 222 -11.70 14.93 12.01
N ALA A 223 -12.90 15.38 11.64
CA ALA A 223 -14.07 15.25 12.50
C ALA A 223 -14.52 13.79 12.64
N LEU A 224 -14.66 13.05 11.54
CA LEU A 224 -15.07 11.64 11.52
C LEU A 224 -14.16 10.75 12.37
N ALA A 225 -12.84 10.94 12.24
CA ALA A 225 -11.84 10.21 13.01
C ALA A 225 -11.84 10.57 14.52
N ASN A 226 -12.58 11.61 14.93
CA ASN A 226 -12.73 12.04 16.30
C ASN A 226 -14.22 12.12 16.70
N TYR A 227 -14.93 11.00 16.63
CA TYR A 227 -16.36 10.86 16.99
C TYR A 227 -17.32 11.71 16.15
N GLY A 228 -16.88 12.32 15.06
CA GLY A 228 -17.66 13.28 14.27
C GLY A 228 -17.66 14.71 14.82
N SER A 229 -16.75 15.01 15.74
CA SER A 229 -16.69 16.27 16.45
C SER A 229 -15.85 17.32 15.73
N GLN A 230 -16.45 18.44 15.39
CA GLN A 230 -15.74 19.64 14.91
C GLN A 230 -15.43 20.63 16.04
N LYS A 231 -16.16 20.57 17.13
CA LYS A 231 -15.98 21.39 18.33
C LYS A 231 -16.31 20.54 19.56
N LYS A 232 -15.58 20.72 20.65
CA LYS A 232 -15.73 19.94 21.89
C LYS A 232 -17.23 19.79 22.25
N TYR A 233 -17.69 18.54 22.36
CA TYR A 233 -19.06 18.14 22.67
C TYR A 233 -20.12 18.51 21.60
N VAL A 234 -19.70 18.92 20.39
CA VAL A 234 -20.60 19.16 19.26
C VAL A 234 -20.22 18.20 18.13
N PHE A 235 -21.14 17.30 17.81
CA PHE A 235 -20.91 16.22 16.82
C PHE A 235 -21.71 16.50 15.56
N LYS A 236 -21.04 16.72 14.43
CA LYS A 236 -21.66 16.98 13.13
C LYS A 236 -21.92 15.68 12.39
N TYR A 237 -21.06 14.69 12.55
CA TYR A 237 -21.10 13.42 11.85
C TYR A 237 -21.18 12.25 12.84
N THR A 238 -21.57 11.06 12.35
CA THR A 238 -21.44 9.82 13.10
C THR A 238 -20.05 9.25 12.84
N GLY A 239 -19.10 9.55 13.72
CA GLY A 239 -17.70 9.14 13.60
C GLY A 239 -17.29 8.11 14.66
N ARG A 240 -16.00 7.76 14.67
CA ARG A 240 -15.36 6.86 15.66
C ARG A 240 -14.13 7.53 16.26
N ASN A 241 -13.54 6.93 17.29
CA ASN A 241 -12.20 7.28 17.75
C ASN A 241 -11.15 6.54 16.92
N SER A 242 -10.65 7.19 15.89
CA SER A 242 -9.65 6.67 14.97
C SER A 242 -8.55 7.71 14.80
N ARG A 243 -7.63 7.73 15.76
CA ARG A 243 -6.57 8.75 15.88
C ARG A 243 -5.22 8.08 15.88
N LEU A 244 -4.20 8.79 15.42
CA LEU A 244 -2.82 8.37 15.57
C LEU A 244 -2.35 8.74 16.99
N ASP A 245 -1.73 7.80 17.71
CA ASP A 245 -1.18 8.04 19.03
C ASP A 245 0.11 8.89 18.95
N GLU A 246 0.33 9.77 19.93
CA GLU A 246 1.54 10.63 20.00
C GLU A 246 2.84 9.81 19.94
N ILE A 247 2.89 8.65 20.60
CA ILE A 247 4.06 7.76 20.56
C ILE A 247 4.32 7.29 19.15
N GLN A 248 3.29 6.90 18.42
CA GLN A 248 3.45 6.43 17.04
C GLN A 248 3.86 7.58 16.11
N ALA A 249 3.26 8.76 16.27
CA ALA A 249 3.62 9.96 15.53
C ALA A 249 5.09 10.36 15.73
N ALA A 250 5.56 10.38 16.99
CA ALA A 250 6.95 10.69 17.31
C ALA A 250 7.94 9.70 16.68
N VAL A 251 7.62 8.40 16.72
CA VAL A 251 8.44 7.35 16.07
C VAL A 251 8.43 7.48 14.55
N LEU A 252 7.27 7.76 13.96
CA LEU A 252 7.13 7.94 12.52
C LEU A 252 7.90 9.16 12.03
N ASP A 253 7.91 10.25 12.79
CA ASP A 253 8.69 11.45 12.46
C ASP A 253 10.21 11.18 12.46
N VAL A 254 10.70 10.36 13.38
CA VAL A 254 12.09 9.89 13.36
C VAL A 254 12.36 9.11 12.06
N LYS A 255 11.54 8.09 11.78
CA LYS A 255 11.76 7.20 10.63
C LYS A 255 11.57 7.90 9.29
N LEU A 256 10.70 8.91 9.22
CA LEU A 256 10.47 9.70 8.00
C LEU A 256 11.75 10.39 7.52
N ARG A 257 12.58 10.89 8.44
CA ARG A 257 13.85 11.53 8.11
C ARG A 257 14.85 10.58 7.43
N HIS A 258 14.71 9.27 7.67
CA HIS A 258 15.60 8.23 7.14
C HIS A 258 14.97 7.42 6.00
N LEU A 259 13.71 7.69 5.63
CA LEU A 259 12.96 6.86 4.69
C LEU A 259 13.65 6.74 3.34
N ASP A 260 14.12 7.84 2.75
CA ASP A 260 14.74 7.82 1.42
C ASP A 260 16.06 7.01 1.41
N GLU A 261 16.80 6.95 2.53
CA GLU A 261 17.98 6.08 2.67
C GLU A 261 17.58 4.61 2.75
N ASP A 262 16.54 4.30 3.52
CA ASP A 262 16.00 2.94 3.64
C ASP A 262 15.46 2.41 2.30
N LEU A 263 14.85 3.28 1.50
CA LEU A 263 14.39 2.93 0.16
C LEU A 263 15.57 2.59 -0.78
N LYS A 264 16.67 3.34 -0.73
CA LYS A 264 17.88 3.04 -1.51
C LYS A 264 18.48 1.68 -1.14
N ALA A 265 18.46 1.33 0.16
CA ALA A 265 18.93 0.01 0.60
C ALA A 265 18.06 -1.12 0.01
N ARG A 266 16.72 -0.98 0.01
CA ARG A 266 15.81 -1.93 -0.64
C ARG A 266 16.04 -2.01 -2.16
N GLN A 267 16.24 -0.89 -2.82
CA GLN A 267 16.53 -0.81 -4.25
C GLN A 267 17.80 -1.58 -4.62
N ALA A 268 18.84 -1.50 -3.79
CA ALA A 268 20.08 -2.25 -4.01
C ALA A 268 19.86 -3.78 -3.94
N ILE A 269 19.07 -4.26 -2.98
CA ILE A 269 18.69 -5.68 -2.88
C ILE A 269 17.84 -6.10 -4.10
N ALA A 270 16.84 -5.28 -4.46
CA ALA A 270 15.99 -5.54 -5.61
C ALA A 270 16.78 -5.61 -6.93
N ALA A 271 17.72 -4.68 -7.15
CA ALA A 271 18.60 -4.69 -8.30
C ALA A 271 19.38 -6.01 -8.38
N TYR A 272 19.95 -6.45 -7.24
CA TYR A 272 20.65 -7.72 -7.18
C TYR A 272 19.75 -8.91 -7.55
N TYR A 273 18.52 -8.95 -7.07
CA TYR A 273 17.54 -9.99 -7.44
C TYR A 273 17.23 -9.98 -8.94
N TYR A 274 16.92 -8.81 -9.53
CA TYR A 274 16.64 -8.70 -10.96
C TYR A 274 17.81 -9.16 -11.84
N ASP A 275 19.02 -8.84 -11.44
CA ASP A 275 20.22 -9.09 -12.25
C ASP A 275 20.71 -10.56 -12.13
N ASN A 276 20.33 -11.28 -11.08
CA ASN A 276 20.91 -12.58 -10.76
C ASN A 276 19.94 -13.76 -10.62
N ILE A 277 18.63 -13.55 -10.48
CA ILE A 277 17.65 -14.65 -10.52
C ILE A 277 17.50 -15.09 -11.97
N ASN A 278 17.84 -16.36 -12.28
CA ASN A 278 17.84 -16.91 -13.61
C ASN A 278 17.21 -18.32 -13.71
N ASN A 279 16.50 -18.76 -12.65
CA ASN A 279 15.79 -20.05 -12.69
C ASN A 279 14.63 -19.97 -13.70
N PRO A 280 14.54 -20.89 -14.71
CA PRO A 280 13.53 -20.85 -15.76
C PRO A 280 12.08 -21.06 -15.24
N LEU A 281 11.91 -21.53 -14.00
CA LEU A 281 10.61 -21.66 -13.34
C LEU A 281 10.16 -20.38 -12.64
N ILE A 282 10.96 -19.32 -12.65
CA ILE A 282 10.68 -18.05 -11.95
C ILE A 282 10.49 -16.96 -13.00
N THR A 283 9.38 -16.24 -12.87
CA THR A 283 9.14 -15.01 -13.64
C THR A 283 9.21 -13.82 -12.69
N LEU A 284 10.04 -12.85 -13.04
CA LEU A 284 10.12 -11.59 -12.31
C LEU A 284 9.13 -10.59 -12.93
N PRO A 285 8.44 -9.78 -12.13
CA PRO A 285 7.65 -8.67 -12.65
C PRO A 285 8.54 -7.69 -13.43
N LYS A 286 7.95 -6.95 -14.35
CA LYS A 286 8.67 -5.92 -15.12
C LYS A 286 9.42 -4.98 -14.17
N ARG A 287 10.73 -4.82 -14.36
CA ARG A 287 11.51 -3.85 -13.62
C ARG A 287 11.07 -2.44 -14.01
N LEU A 288 10.62 -1.67 -13.04
CA LEU A 288 10.31 -0.24 -13.18
C LEU A 288 11.54 0.59 -12.85
N PRO A 289 11.58 1.88 -13.23
CA PRO A 289 12.55 2.82 -12.70
C PRO A 289 12.53 2.82 -11.17
N ASP A 290 13.68 3.00 -10.53
CA ASP A 290 13.80 2.93 -9.06
C ASP A 290 12.93 3.97 -8.33
N THR A 291 12.60 5.08 -8.98
CA THR A 291 11.68 6.10 -8.46
C THR A 291 10.21 5.66 -8.46
N GLU A 292 9.85 4.72 -9.33
CA GLU A 292 8.50 4.18 -9.52
C GLU A 292 8.26 2.87 -8.76
N ASN A 293 9.22 2.42 -7.95
CA ASN A 293 9.09 1.24 -7.10
C ASN A 293 9.96 1.37 -5.85
N VAL A 294 9.31 1.36 -4.70
CA VAL A 294 9.98 1.44 -3.38
C VAL A 294 10.20 0.07 -2.75
N TYR A 295 9.88 -0.99 -3.48
CA TYR A 295 10.15 -2.37 -3.08
C TYR A 295 9.71 -2.67 -1.63
N HIS A 296 8.47 -2.31 -1.30
CA HIS A 296 7.86 -2.74 -0.05
C HIS A 296 7.91 -4.27 0.05
N LEU A 297 7.59 -4.93 -1.07
CA LEU A 297 7.73 -6.36 -1.28
C LEU A 297 8.49 -6.63 -2.59
N PHE A 298 9.08 -7.81 -2.71
CA PHE A 298 9.68 -8.30 -3.95
C PHE A 298 8.97 -9.59 -4.39
N PRO A 299 7.83 -9.49 -5.09
CA PRO A 299 7.10 -10.65 -5.56
C PRO A 299 7.84 -11.33 -6.73
N ILE A 300 7.82 -12.67 -6.75
CA ILE A 300 8.18 -13.50 -7.88
C ILE A 300 6.99 -14.39 -8.26
N LEU A 301 6.88 -14.79 -9.52
CA LEU A 301 5.86 -15.74 -9.97
C LEU A 301 6.50 -17.09 -10.25
N VAL A 302 6.02 -18.14 -9.59
CA VAL A 302 6.55 -19.48 -9.66
C VAL A 302 5.71 -20.30 -10.65
N GLY A 303 6.35 -20.91 -11.67
CA GLY A 303 5.66 -21.79 -12.62
C GLY A 303 5.33 -21.19 -13.97
N ASN A 304 6.03 -20.14 -14.43
CA ASN A 304 5.88 -19.51 -15.75
C ASN A 304 4.48 -18.94 -16.07
N GLY A 305 3.67 -18.61 -15.06
CA GLY A 305 2.35 -18.01 -15.25
C GLY A 305 1.33 -18.89 -16.00
N GLN A 306 1.57 -20.20 -16.08
CA GLN A 306 0.59 -21.18 -16.58
C GLN A 306 -0.36 -21.57 -15.46
N LEU A 307 -1.66 -21.57 -15.78
CA LEU A 307 -2.73 -21.98 -14.87
C LEU A 307 -2.47 -23.38 -14.28
N ALA A 308 -2.74 -23.50 -13.02
CA ALA A 308 -2.75 -24.73 -12.23
C ALA A 308 -1.40 -25.42 -12.06
N ILE A 309 -0.60 -24.91 -11.10
CA ILE A 309 0.30 -25.77 -10.33
C ILE A 309 0.66 -25.06 -9.02
N GLY A 310 -0.34 -24.86 -8.11
CA GLY A 310 -0.12 -24.35 -6.73
C GLY A 310 0.98 -25.09 -5.98
N ASP A 311 1.18 -26.37 -6.31
CA ASP A 311 2.26 -27.20 -5.74
C ASP A 311 3.67 -26.63 -5.97
N ARG A 312 3.93 -25.89 -7.06
CA ARG A 312 5.28 -25.38 -7.35
C ARG A 312 5.67 -24.24 -6.43
N ARG A 313 4.79 -23.28 -6.23
CA ARG A 313 4.99 -22.16 -5.32
C ARG A 313 5.22 -22.66 -3.90
N ASP A 314 4.36 -23.57 -3.42
CA ASP A 314 4.44 -24.11 -2.07
C ASP A 314 5.69 -24.99 -1.87
N GLN A 315 6.11 -25.74 -2.90
CA GLN A 315 7.36 -26.50 -2.85
C GLN A 315 8.58 -25.57 -2.80
N LEU A 316 8.61 -24.48 -3.56
CA LEU A 316 9.69 -23.50 -3.46
C LEU A 316 9.70 -22.83 -2.10
N GLN A 317 8.53 -22.41 -1.58
CA GLN A 317 8.41 -21.80 -0.26
C GLN A 317 8.98 -22.74 0.82
N LYS A 318 8.55 -23.99 0.84
CA LYS A 318 9.06 -25.02 1.76
C LYS A 318 10.57 -25.25 1.62
N TYR A 319 11.06 -25.33 0.38
CA TYR A 319 12.50 -25.49 0.14
C TYR A 319 13.32 -24.32 0.70
N LEU A 320 12.84 -23.08 0.51
CA LEU A 320 13.51 -21.90 1.05
C LEU A 320 13.46 -21.88 2.57
N GLU A 321 12.33 -22.22 3.18
CA GLU A 321 12.17 -22.32 4.64
C GLU A 321 13.11 -23.37 5.25
N GLU A 322 13.20 -24.57 4.65
CA GLU A 322 14.11 -25.65 5.08
C GLU A 322 15.60 -25.23 4.98
N ASN A 323 15.91 -24.25 4.13
CA ASN A 323 17.24 -23.66 4.00
C ASN A 323 17.40 -22.33 4.77
N GLY A 324 16.46 -21.99 5.65
CA GLY A 324 16.53 -20.84 6.55
C GLY A 324 16.20 -19.50 5.89
N VAL A 325 15.44 -19.49 4.79
CA VAL A 325 14.97 -18.28 4.12
C VAL A 325 13.45 -18.12 4.30
N GLY A 326 13.04 -17.07 5.01
CA GLY A 326 11.63 -16.72 5.18
C GLY A 326 11.03 -16.08 3.95
N THR A 327 9.84 -16.52 3.53
CA THR A 327 9.05 -15.97 2.42
C THR A 327 7.58 -15.88 2.81
N VAL A 328 6.81 -15.03 2.14
CA VAL A 328 5.38 -14.82 2.41
C VAL A 328 4.61 -14.71 1.10
N ILE A 329 3.34 -15.14 1.10
CA ILE A 329 2.45 -15.06 -0.06
C ILE A 329 1.54 -13.83 0.08
N HIS A 330 1.49 -12.97 -0.93
CA HIS A 330 0.67 -11.76 -0.97
C HIS A 330 -0.18 -11.68 -2.25
N TYR A 331 -1.44 -12.27 -2.27
CA TYR A 331 -2.14 -12.92 -1.17
C TYR A 331 -2.68 -14.27 -1.63
N PRO A 332 -2.80 -15.30 -0.76
CA PRO A 332 -3.13 -16.67 -1.18
C PRO A 332 -4.58 -16.84 -1.63
N ILE A 333 -5.47 -15.96 -1.19
CA ILE A 333 -6.90 -15.97 -1.56
C ILE A 333 -7.29 -14.53 -1.94
N PRO A 334 -7.66 -14.28 -3.19
CA PRO A 334 -8.09 -12.94 -3.60
C PRO A 334 -9.43 -12.54 -2.95
N PRO A 335 -9.72 -11.23 -2.82
CA PRO A 335 -10.89 -10.74 -2.09
C PRO A 335 -12.22 -11.37 -2.51
N HIS A 336 -12.46 -11.56 -3.80
CA HIS A 336 -13.72 -12.12 -4.31
C HIS A 336 -13.94 -13.60 -3.98
N LEU A 337 -12.88 -14.33 -3.61
CA LEU A 337 -12.94 -15.73 -3.17
C LEU A 337 -12.91 -15.91 -1.65
N GLN A 338 -12.82 -14.81 -0.89
CA GLN A 338 -12.88 -14.87 0.57
C GLN A 338 -14.26 -15.28 1.06
N GLU A 339 -14.34 -16.08 2.12
CA GLU A 339 -15.59 -16.59 2.68
C GLU A 339 -16.57 -15.47 3.04
N CYS A 340 -16.07 -14.35 3.60
CA CYS A 340 -16.89 -13.17 3.94
C CYS A 340 -17.54 -12.49 2.73
N TYR A 341 -17.09 -12.79 1.52
CA TYR A 341 -17.60 -12.21 0.28
C TYR A 341 -18.27 -13.21 -0.66
N GLN A 342 -18.49 -14.48 -0.25
CA GLN A 342 -19.09 -15.52 -1.11
C GLN A 342 -20.42 -15.13 -1.75
N ASN A 343 -21.26 -14.34 -1.06
CA ASN A 343 -22.56 -13.90 -1.53
C ASN A 343 -22.61 -12.41 -1.86
N PHE A 344 -21.45 -11.74 -1.89
CA PHE A 344 -21.40 -10.31 -2.19
C PHE A 344 -21.56 -10.08 -3.70
N PRO A 345 -22.42 -9.17 -4.13
CA PRO A 345 -22.68 -8.93 -5.55
C PRO A 345 -21.59 -8.04 -6.18
N PHE A 346 -20.35 -8.55 -6.23
CA PHE A 346 -19.29 -7.85 -6.95
C PHE A 346 -19.69 -7.61 -8.40
N ARG A 347 -19.37 -6.44 -8.91
CA ARG A 347 -19.45 -6.17 -10.35
C ARG A 347 -18.12 -6.48 -11.03
N GLY A 348 -18.22 -6.88 -12.31
CA GLY A 348 -17.03 -7.23 -13.09
C GLY A 348 -16.67 -8.71 -13.09
N LEU A 349 -17.43 -9.57 -12.41
CA LEU A 349 -17.19 -11.02 -12.35
C LEU A 349 -17.62 -11.71 -13.66
N GLY A 350 -16.80 -11.56 -14.72
CA GLY A 350 -16.79 -12.47 -15.89
C GLY A 350 -15.73 -13.57 -15.76
N GLY A 351 -15.17 -13.73 -14.55
CA GLY A 351 -13.94 -14.46 -14.24
C GLY A 351 -12.78 -13.47 -14.03
N LEU A 352 -11.91 -13.78 -13.07
CA LEU A 352 -10.71 -13.00 -12.75
C LEU A 352 -9.46 -13.90 -12.84
N PRO A 353 -9.21 -14.50 -14.03
CA PRO A 353 -8.20 -15.56 -14.20
C PRO A 353 -6.78 -15.07 -13.92
N ILE A 354 -6.47 -13.80 -14.16
CA ILE A 354 -5.14 -13.27 -13.86
C ILE A 354 -4.97 -13.10 -12.35
N THR A 355 -5.98 -12.55 -11.67
CA THR A 355 -5.98 -12.39 -10.20
C THR A 355 -5.85 -13.74 -9.50
N GLU A 356 -6.62 -14.74 -9.93
CA GLU A 356 -6.59 -16.08 -9.37
C GLU A 356 -5.24 -16.77 -9.64
N MET A 357 -4.71 -16.65 -10.86
CA MET A 357 -3.39 -17.16 -11.20
C MET A 357 -2.28 -16.50 -10.36
N LEU A 358 -2.36 -15.20 -10.10
CA LEU A 358 -1.39 -14.50 -9.24
C LEU A 358 -1.44 -15.02 -7.81
N ALA A 359 -2.63 -15.27 -7.26
CA ALA A 359 -2.80 -15.87 -5.93
C ALA A 359 -2.16 -17.27 -5.82
N ASP A 360 -2.18 -18.04 -6.90
CA ASP A 360 -1.58 -19.38 -6.95
C ASP A 360 -0.05 -19.36 -7.15
N CYS A 361 0.48 -18.35 -7.84
CA CYS A 361 1.87 -18.33 -8.29
C CYS A 361 2.78 -17.36 -7.52
N GLU A 362 2.23 -16.35 -6.85
CA GLU A 362 3.03 -15.31 -6.20
C GLU A 362 3.72 -15.83 -4.96
N LEU A 363 5.00 -15.46 -4.81
CA LEU A 363 5.79 -15.64 -3.60
C LEU A 363 6.68 -14.41 -3.41
N SER A 364 6.55 -13.74 -2.27
CA SER A 364 7.38 -12.57 -1.94
C SER A 364 8.67 -12.99 -1.26
N LEU A 365 9.80 -12.56 -1.82
CA LEU A 365 11.13 -12.77 -1.27
C LEU A 365 11.46 -11.78 -0.14
N PRO A 366 12.36 -12.12 0.79
CA PRO A 366 12.80 -11.21 1.84
C PRO A 366 13.47 -9.97 1.22
N ILE A 367 13.04 -8.80 1.69
CA ILE A 367 13.63 -7.50 1.32
C ILE A 367 13.39 -6.51 2.46
N SER A 368 14.45 -5.86 2.93
CA SER A 368 14.38 -4.88 4.02
C SER A 368 15.55 -3.90 3.96
N PRO A 369 15.47 -2.74 4.64
CA PRO A 369 16.58 -1.79 4.68
C PRO A 369 17.78 -2.27 5.52
N THR A 370 17.64 -3.40 6.20
CA THR A 370 18.70 -4.02 7.02
C THR A 370 19.25 -5.31 6.41
N MET A 371 18.67 -5.77 5.29
CA MET A 371 19.15 -6.94 4.58
C MET A 371 20.47 -6.64 3.87
N THR A 372 21.43 -7.56 3.99
CA THR A 372 22.74 -7.45 3.35
C THR A 372 22.74 -8.04 1.93
N ILE A 373 23.71 -7.61 1.11
CA ILE A 373 23.91 -8.20 -0.23
C ILE A 373 24.32 -9.66 -0.14
N GLU A 374 25.05 -10.06 0.91
CA GLU A 374 25.43 -11.45 1.16
C GLU A 374 24.22 -12.34 1.42
N GLU A 375 23.24 -11.85 2.16
CA GLU A 375 21.95 -12.54 2.34
C GLU A 375 21.18 -12.65 1.01
N ALA A 376 21.15 -11.59 0.21
CA ALA A 376 20.54 -11.61 -1.12
C ALA A 376 21.22 -12.64 -2.05
N LYS A 377 22.56 -12.75 -1.99
CA LYS A 377 23.33 -13.77 -2.74
C LYS A 377 22.89 -15.19 -2.37
N GLU A 378 22.73 -15.48 -1.07
CA GLU A 378 22.29 -16.82 -0.65
C GLU A 378 20.87 -17.13 -1.09
N VAL A 379 19.93 -16.15 -0.99
CA VAL A 379 18.56 -16.29 -1.51
C VAL A 379 18.57 -16.63 -3.01
N VAL A 380 19.33 -15.88 -3.81
CA VAL A 380 19.43 -16.08 -5.27
C VAL A 380 20.05 -17.44 -5.59
N LYS A 381 21.11 -17.85 -4.88
CA LYS A 381 21.75 -19.16 -5.06
C LYS A 381 20.75 -20.30 -4.82
N LEU A 382 19.97 -20.23 -3.74
CA LEU A 382 18.94 -21.23 -3.43
C LEU A 382 17.86 -21.26 -4.51
N ILE A 383 17.32 -20.11 -4.93
CA ILE A 383 16.31 -20.02 -5.99
C ILE A 383 16.85 -20.62 -7.30
N ASN A 384 18.06 -20.25 -7.71
CA ASN A 384 18.64 -20.73 -8.97
C ASN A 384 18.97 -22.24 -8.96
N SER A 385 19.25 -22.80 -7.78
CA SER A 385 19.51 -24.25 -7.64
C SER A 385 18.25 -25.09 -7.46
N TRP A 386 17.11 -24.46 -7.12
CA TRP A 386 15.86 -25.17 -6.91
C TRP A 386 15.33 -25.80 -8.19
N LYS A 387 14.83 -27.04 -8.05
CA LYS A 387 14.20 -27.82 -9.12
C LYS A 387 12.86 -28.35 -8.63
N PHE A 388 11.84 -28.17 -9.43
CA PHE A 388 10.54 -28.77 -9.15
C PHE A 388 10.67 -30.30 -9.18
N LYS A 389 10.14 -30.93 -8.13
CA LYS A 389 10.00 -32.39 -8.06
C LYS A 389 8.54 -32.70 -8.38
N GLY A 390 8.29 -33.07 -9.64
CA GLY A 390 6.99 -33.50 -10.14
C GLY A 390 6.48 -34.78 -9.52
#